data_bd12f1a8d976e1cd84242f91ad932cfe
#
_entry.id   bd12f1a8d976e1cd84242f91ad932cfe
#
_cell.length_a   1.000
_cell.length_b   1.000
_cell.length_c   1.000
_cell.angle_alpha   90.00
_cell.angle_beta   90.00
_cell.angle_gamma   90.00
#
_symmetry.space_group_name_H-M   'P 1'
#
loop_
_entity.id
_entity.type
_entity.pdbx_description
1 polymer ?
#
loop_
_entity_poly.entity_id
_entity_poly.type
_entity_poly.pdbx_seq_one_letter_code
_entity_poly.pdbx_strand_id
1 'polypeptide(L)'
;MEQKDVLKALQRDHAAELKLAAERLKGTARHTEIIPSPVLSEMTGHEILLKPENLQVTGSFKIRGAYNKIASLTEEQIAHGIVTASAGNHAQGVAYAARERGAKATICMPQITPPLKVDATKAYGADVVLYGDVFDESAAHAAELADKEGMIYVPPFDDYEVICGQGTIGLEILEDVPNVTDVVVPLGGGGLGAGVALAIKTFKPEVRVIGAIPEGSPAWKDSLAAGRVSPADHVVTSAEGVAVKHPGDLPFALINEFLDDLVTVTERDINEMILLMLEKHKLVVEAAGAVSLAALE
;
A
#
# COMPACT_ATOMS: atom_id res chain seq x y z
N MET A 1 5.01 10.51 12.92
CA MET A 1 3.82 11.44 13.01
C MET A 1 3.65 11.90 14.45
N GLU A 2 3.13 13.12 14.73
CA GLU A 2 2.85 13.50 16.12
C GLU A 2 1.60 12.76 16.65
N GLN A 3 1.62 12.34 17.91
CA GLN A 3 0.52 11.58 18.52
C GLN A 3 -0.85 12.30 18.42
N LYS A 4 -0.86 13.63 18.45
CA LYS A 4 -2.08 14.43 18.27
C LYS A 4 -2.70 14.26 16.88
N ASP A 5 -1.87 14.07 15.84
CA ASP A 5 -2.35 13.91 14.45
C ASP A 5 -2.94 12.51 14.24
N VAL A 6 -2.35 11.49 14.86
CA VAL A 6 -2.92 10.14 14.92
C VAL A 6 -4.30 10.16 15.58
N LEU A 7 -4.42 10.76 16.78
CA LEU A 7 -5.69 10.86 17.48
C LEU A 7 -6.76 11.61 16.68
N LYS A 8 -6.37 12.69 16.00
CA LYS A 8 -7.28 13.46 15.13
C LYS A 8 -7.76 12.64 13.94
N ALA A 9 -6.88 11.84 13.34
CA ALA A 9 -7.24 10.95 12.23
C ALA A 9 -8.24 9.86 12.67
N LEU A 10 -8.05 9.26 13.85
CA LEU A 10 -8.94 8.24 14.41
C LEU A 10 -10.34 8.77 14.76
N GLN A 11 -10.51 10.07 14.89
CA GLN A 11 -11.81 10.71 15.20
C GLN A 11 -12.61 11.13 13.96
N ARG A 12 -12.08 10.92 12.76
CA ARG A 12 -12.78 11.28 11.50
C ARG A 12 -13.96 10.35 11.25
N ASP A 13 -14.91 10.81 10.44
CA ASP A 13 -15.99 9.95 9.91
C ASP A 13 -15.43 9.05 8.82
N HIS A 14 -14.95 7.87 9.22
CA HIS A 14 -14.31 6.92 8.33
C HIS A 14 -15.21 6.51 7.15
N ALA A 15 -16.53 6.36 7.40
CA ALA A 15 -17.46 5.98 6.34
C ALA A 15 -17.58 7.07 5.26
N ALA A 16 -17.65 8.35 5.68
CA ALA A 16 -17.69 9.48 4.75
C ALA A 16 -16.38 9.62 3.97
N GLU A 17 -15.23 9.49 4.64
CA GLU A 17 -13.91 9.64 4.01
C GLU A 17 -13.59 8.52 3.01
N LEU A 18 -13.94 7.28 3.33
CA LEU A 18 -13.79 6.15 2.42
C LEU A 18 -14.66 6.30 1.16
N LYS A 19 -15.91 6.74 1.33
CA LYS A 19 -16.80 7.02 0.19
C LYS A 19 -16.26 8.17 -0.66
N LEU A 20 -15.75 9.23 -0.04
CA LEU A 20 -15.14 10.35 -0.75
C LEU A 20 -13.89 9.90 -1.54
N ALA A 21 -13.05 9.03 -0.95
CA ALA A 21 -11.92 8.43 -1.65
C ALA A 21 -12.37 7.62 -2.86
N ALA A 22 -13.41 6.79 -2.72
CA ALA A 22 -13.97 6.03 -3.84
C ALA A 22 -14.49 6.94 -4.97
N GLU A 23 -15.18 8.04 -4.62
CA GLU A 23 -15.63 9.03 -5.62
C GLU A 23 -14.46 9.69 -6.35
N ARG A 24 -13.40 10.09 -5.62
CA ARG A 24 -12.21 10.70 -6.24
C ARG A 24 -11.51 9.77 -7.21
N LEU A 25 -11.51 8.46 -6.93
CA LEU A 25 -10.81 7.45 -7.75
C LEU A 25 -11.55 7.07 -9.03
N LYS A 26 -12.83 7.44 -9.20
CA LYS A 26 -13.61 7.14 -10.39
C LYS A 26 -12.94 7.65 -11.66
N GLY A 27 -12.76 6.73 -12.61
CA GLY A 27 -12.12 7.03 -13.89
C GLY A 27 -10.58 7.11 -13.87
N THR A 28 -9.95 7.05 -12.67
CA THR A 28 -8.49 7.09 -12.52
C THR A 28 -7.91 5.75 -12.10
N ALA A 29 -8.45 5.13 -11.07
CA ALA A 29 -8.11 3.76 -10.70
C ALA A 29 -9.12 2.78 -11.30
N ARG A 30 -8.65 1.57 -11.60
CA ARG A 30 -9.54 0.48 -12.05
C ARG A 30 -10.23 -0.12 -10.84
N HIS A 31 -11.53 -0.44 -10.99
CA HIS A 31 -12.17 -1.45 -10.17
C HIS A 31 -11.64 -2.81 -10.68
N THR A 32 -10.67 -3.39 -9.98
CA THR A 32 -10.10 -4.69 -10.39
C THR A 32 -11.10 -5.81 -10.12
N GLU A 33 -11.38 -6.60 -11.14
CA GLU A 33 -12.36 -7.70 -11.02
C GLU A 33 -11.84 -8.79 -10.07
N ILE A 34 -12.76 -9.38 -9.28
CA ILE A 34 -12.46 -10.54 -8.44
C ILE A 34 -12.23 -11.76 -9.35
N ILE A 35 -11.16 -12.49 -9.11
CA ILE A 35 -10.80 -13.71 -9.84
C ILE A 35 -10.95 -14.91 -8.90
N PRO A 36 -11.87 -15.85 -9.16
CA PRO A 36 -11.93 -17.11 -8.43
C PRO A 36 -10.65 -17.93 -8.63
N SER A 37 -10.19 -18.60 -7.56
CA SER A 37 -9.04 -19.50 -7.60
C SER A 37 -9.44 -20.94 -7.29
N PRO A 38 -9.86 -21.74 -8.28
CA PRO A 38 -10.22 -23.13 -8.04
C PRO A 38 -9.07 -23.97 -7.44
N VAL A 39 -7.84 -23.70 -7.86
CA VAL A 39 -6.67 -24.44 -7.37
C VAL A 39 -6.40 -24.15 -5.89
N LEU A 40 -6.43 -22.89 -5.46
CA LEU A 40 -6.28 -22.55 -4.04
C LEU A 40 -7.49 -23.00 -3.22
N SER A 41 -8.69 -22.96 -3.82
CA SER A 41 -9.89 -23.46 -3.14
C SER A 41 -9.83 -24.96 -2.90
N GLU A 42 -9.29 -25.74 -3.84
CA GLU A 42 -9.07 -27.19 -3.66
C GLU A 42 -7.98 -27.46 -2.60
N MET A 43 -6.88 -26.70 -2.61
CA MET A 43 -5.78 -26.85 -1.64
C MET A 43 -6.21 -26.56 -0.21
N THR A 44 -7.01 -25.52 -0.01
CA THR A 44 -7.40 -25.03 1.34
C THR A 44 -8.73 -25.59 1.84
N GLY A 45 -9.57 -26.11 0.95
CA GLY A 45 -10.95 -26.50 1.28
C GLY A 45 -11.91 -25.31 1.49
N HIS A 46 -11.51 -24.09 1.14
CA HIS A 46 -12.28 -22.86 1.24
C HIS A 46 -12.49 -22.24 -0.14
N GLU A 47 -13.50 -21.40 -0.29
CA GLU A 47 -13.69 -20.61 -1.50
C GLU A 47 -12.66 -19.46 -1.51
N ILE A 48 -11.66 -19.54 -2.39
CA ILE A 48 -10.60 -18.52 -2.49
C ILE A 48 -10.84 -17.63 -3.70
N LEU A 49 -10.88 -16.32 -3.42
CA LEU A 49 -11.08 -15.25 -4.39
C LEU A 49 -9.88 -14.30 -4.34
N LEU A 50 -9.43 -13.88 -5.51
CA LEU A 50 -8.27 -12.99 -5.65
C LEU A 50 -8.71 -11.58 -6.01
N LYS A 51 -8.19 -10.56 -5.30
CA LYS A 51 -8.28 -9.13 -5.67
C LYS A 51 -6.96 -8.69 -6.32
N PRO A 52 -6.81 -8.77 -7.65
CA PRO A 52 -5.53 -8.69 -8.33
C PRO A 52 -5.10 -7.24 -8.60
N GLU A 53 -4.58 -6.53 -7.59
CA GLU A 53 -4.11 -5.15 -7.74
C GLU A 53 -2.82 -5.02 -8.60
N ASN A 54 -2.18 -6.12 -8.98
CA ASN A 54 -1.16 -6.15 -10.04
C ASN A 54 -1.74 -5.85 -11.44
N LEU A 55 -3.05 -5.93 -11.61
CA LEU A 55 -3.75 -5.52 -12.84
C LEU A 55 -4.21 -4.06 -12.82
N GLN A 56 -3.87 -3.29 -11.81
CA GLN A 56 -4.15 -1.87 -11.71
C GLN A 56 -3.39 -1.07 -12.79
N VAL A 57 -3.78 0.18 -13.04
CA VAL A 57 -3.21 1.04 -14.10
C VAL A 57 -1.69 1.13 -14.04
N THR A 58 -1.12 1.24 -12.84
CA THR A 58 0.34 1.31 -12.61
C THR A 58 0.95 -0.03 -12.18
N GLY A 59 0.22 -1.14 -12.34
CA GLY A 59 0.68 -2.46 -11.94
C GLY A 59 0.67 -2.72 -10.42
N SER A 60 0.08 -1.82 -9.61
CA SER A 60 -0.06 -1.98 -8.17
C SER A 60 -1.16 -1.09 -7.59
N PHE A 61 -1.61 -1.40 -6.38
CA PHE A 61 -2.61 -0.64 -5.63
C PHE A 61 -2.18 0.80 -5.29
N LYS A 62 -0.90 1.12 -5.36
CA LYS A 62 -0.35 2.41 -4.90
C LYS A 62 -0.99 3.64 -5.54
N ILE A 63 -1.47 3.52 -6.77
CA ILE A 63 -2.20 4.59 -7.45
C ILE A 63 -3.41 5.08 -6.64
N ARG A 64 -4.10 4.20 -5.91
CA ARG A 64 -5.32 4.53 -5.16
C ARG A 64 -5.04 5.56 -4.07
N GLY A 65 -4.08 5.25 -3.18
CA GLY A 65 -3.68 6.17 -2.12
C GLY A 65 -3.00 7.43 -2.63
N ALA A 66 -2.10 7.28 -3.61
CA ALA A 66 -1.40 8.43 -4.20
C ALA A 66 -2.40 9.40 -4.85
N TYR A 67 -3.35 8.89 -5.64
CA TYR A 67 -4.33 9.75 -6.29
C TYR A 67 -5.31 10.37 -5.29
N ASN A 68 -5.84 9.60 -4.32
CA ASN A 68 -6.73 10.16 -3.32
C ASN A 68 -6.07 11.30 -2.53
N LYS A 69 -4.79 11.12 -2.15
CA LYS A 69 -4.01 12.17 -1.48
C LYS A 69 -3.87 13.41 -2.36
N ILE A 70 -3.41 13.26 -3.59
CA ILE A 70 -3.17 14.40 -4.50
C ILE A 70 -4.49 15.05 -4.91
N ALA A 71 -5.57 14.29 -5.10
CA ALA A 71 -6.90 14.81 -5.40
C ALA A 71 -7.56 15.55 -4.21
N SER A 72 -7.09 15.33 -2.99
CA SER A 72 -7.55 16.07 -1.80
C SER A 72 -6.92 17.45 -1.64
N LEU A 73 -5.85 17.75 -2.39
CA LEU A 73 -5.13 19.01 -2.31
C LEU A 73 -5.88 20.13 -3.03
N THR A 74 -5.73 21.35 -2.51
CA THR A 74 -6.22 22.57 -3.17
C THR A 74 -5.36 22.92 -4.39
N GLU A 75 -5.88 23.73 -5.30
CA GLU A 75 -5.12 24.19 -6.47
C GLU A 75 -3.86 24.97 -6.07
N GLU A 76 -3.90 25.71 -4.96
CA GLU A 76 -2.74 26.38 -4.38
C GLU A 76 -1.66 25.37 -3.94
N GLN A 77 -2.05 24.31 -3.23
CA GLN A 77 -1.13 23.25 -2.83
C GLN A 77 -0.55 22.49 -4.03
N ILE A 78 -1.36 22.23 -5.05
CA ILE A 78 -0.91 21.59 -6.31
C ILE A 78 0.11 22.46 -7.04
N ALA A 79 -0.05 23.76 -7.04
CA ALA A 79 0.88 24.70 -7.69
C ALA A 79 2.29 24.68 -7.09
N HIS A 80 2.44 24.27 -5.82
CA HIS A 80 3.76 24.07 -5.19
C HIS A 80 4.51 22.82 -5.70
N GLY A 81 3.79 21.92 -6.37
CA GLY A 81 4.35 20.63 -6.82
C GLY A 81 4.34 19.57 -5.74
N ILE A 82 4.54 18.33 -6.18
CA ILE A 82 4.48 17.11 -5.37
C ILE A 82 5.89 16.53 -5.25
N VAL A 83 6.25 16.04 -4.07
CA VAL A 83 7.51 15.33 -3.86
C VAL A 83 7.28 14.05 -3.08
N THR A 84 8.04 13.00 -3.41
CA THR A 84 8.11 11.77 -2.62
C THR A 84 9.46 11.08 -2.79
N ALA A 85 9.76 10.11 -1.92
CA ALA A 85 10.88 9.20 -2.08
C ALA A 85 10.37 7.78 -2.28
N SER A 86 10.71 7.17 -3.41
CA SER A 86 10.44 5.77 -3.70
C SER A 86 11.10 5.34 -4.99
N ALA A 87 11.67 4.13 -5.04
CA ALA A 87 12.19 3.53 -6.26
C ALA A 87 11.28 2.43 -6.83
N GLY A 88 10.02 2.30 -6.34
CA GLY A 88 9.11 1.22 -6.71
C GLY A 88 7.69 1.69 -7.04
N ASN A 89 6.72 0.88 -6.62
CA ASN A 89 5.29 1.07 -6.94
C ASN A 89 4.73 2.44 -6.51
N HIS A 90 5.20 2.99 -5.38
CA HIS A 90 4.73 4.29 -4.92
C HIS A 90 5.22 5.43 -5.82
N ALA A 91 6.45 5.37 -6.33
CA ALA A 91 6.99 6.33 -7.28
C ALA A 91 6.09 6.46 -8.52
N GLN A 92 5.75 5.32 -9.12
CA GLN A 92 4.90 5.26 -10.30
C GLN A 92 3.46 5.71 -9.98
N GLY A 93 2.93 5.32 -8.82
CA GLY A 93 1.61 5.76 -8.35
C GLY A 93 1.51 7.28 -8.20
N VAL A 94 2.51 7.91 -7.56
CA VAL A 94 2.57 9.37 -7.38
C VAL A 94 2.78 10.09 -8.72
N ALA A 95 3.70 9.60 -9.57
CA ALA A 95 3.96 10.18 -10.88
C ALA A 95 2.68 10.20 -11.76
N TYR A 96 2.00 9.05 -11.83
CA TYR A 96 0.73 8.95 -12.56
C TYR A 96 -0.34 9.88 -11.96
N ALA A 97 -0.54 9.84 -10.65
CA ALA A 97 -1.55 10.64 -9.97
C ALA A 97 -1.32 12.15 -10.13
N ALA A 98 -0.07 12.60 -10.04
CA ALA A 98 0.29 14.00 -10.27
C ALA A 98 -0.02 14.43 -11.71
N ARG A 99 0.33 13.59 -12.71
CA ARG A 99 0.00 13.86 -14.11
C ARG A 99 -1.50 14.01 -14.33
N GLU A 100 -2.33 13.11 -13.80
CA GLU A 100 -3.79 13.16 -13.94
C GLU A 100 -4.40 14.41 -13.28
N ARG A 101 -3.74 14.97 -12.26
CA ARG A 101 -4.14 16.23 -11.58
C ARG A 101 -3.46 17.48 -12.15
N GLY A 102 -2.62 17.32 -13.18
CA GLY A 102 -1.88 18.46 -13.76
C GLY A 102 -0.80 19.04 -12.83
N ALA A 103 -0.37 18.29 -11.82
CA ALA A 103 0.69 18.68 -10.89
C ALA A 103 2.07 18.25 -11.39
N LYS A 104 3.11 19.04 -11.09
CA LYS A 104 4.48 18.60 -11.23
C LYS A 104 4.84 17.66 -10.10
N ALA A 105 5.56 16.57 -10.41
CA ALA A 105 6.04 15.63 -9.39
C ALA A 105 7.55 15.44 -9.48
N THR A 106 8.21 15.49 -8.34
CA THR A 106 9.63 15.16 -8.15
C THR A 106 9.75 13.89 -7.33
N ILE A 107 10.40 12.87 -7.88
CA ILE A 107 10.57 11.58 -7.21
C ILE A 107 12.05 11.38 -6.87
N CYS A 108 12.37 11.35 -5.58
CA CYS A 108 13.72 11.07 -5.10
C CYS A 108 13.96 9.57 -5.02
N MET A 109 15.09 9.11 -5.59
CA MET A 109 15.50 7.71 -5.62
C MET A 109 16.97 7.57 -5.29
N PRO A 110 17.42 6.45 -4.67
CA PRO A 110 18.85 6.17 -4.53
C PRO A 110 19.59 6.15 -5.87
N GLN A 111 20.87 6.54 -5.87
CA GLN A 111 21.70 6.54 -7.10
C GLN A 111 21.85 5.14 -7.73
N ILE A 112 21.78 4.09 -6.90
CA ILE A 112 21.86 2.69 -7.33
C ILE A 112 20.56 2.15 -7.94
N THR A 113 19.50 2.97 -8.02
CA THR A 113 18.20 2.53 -8.56
C THR A 113 18.35 2.07 -10.01
N PRO A 114 17.89 0.85 -10.36
CA PRO A 114 17.98 0.34 -11.71
C PRO A 114 17.36 1.29 -12.74
N PRO A 115 18.00 1.52 -13.91
CA PRO A 115 17.49 2.41 -14.95
C PRO A 115 16.05 2.13 -15.36
N LEU A 116 15.66 0.86 -15.41
CA LEU A 116 14.30 0.45 -15.77
C LEU A 116 13.23 1.05 -14.81
N LYS A 117 13.52 1.09 -13.50
CA LYS A 117 12.61 1.69 -12.50
C LYS A 117 12.55 3.22 -12.64
N VAL A 118 13.68 3.85 -12.96
CA VAL A 118 13.77 5.30 -13.25
C VAL A 118 12.94 5.66 -14.48
N ASP A 119 13.15 4.93 -15.57
CA ASP A 119 12.49 5.17 -16.85
C ASP A 119 10.98 4.92 -16.75
N ALA A 120 10.56 3.89 -16.04
CA ALA A 120 9.13 3.62 -15.79
C ALA A 120 8.45 4.78 -15.05
N THR A 121 9.14 5.41 -14.08
CA THR A 121 8.62 6.57 -13.35
C THR A 121 8.58 7.82 -14.23
N LYS A 122 9.63 8.09 -15.01
CA LYS A 122 9.68 9.20 -15.97
C LYS A 122 8.62 9.08 -17.07
N ALA A 123 8.28 7.86 -17.48
CA ALA A 123 7.23 7.62 -18.48
C ALA A 123 5.85 8.13 -18.03
N TYR A 124 5.62 8.26 -16.72
CA TYR A 124 4.43 8.91 -16.17
C TYR A 124 4.55 10.43 -16.05
N GLY A 125 5.67 11.03 -16.48
CA GLY A 125 5.83 12.50 -16.55
C GLY A 125 6.44 13.13 -15.31
N ALA A 126 6.97 12.36 -14.36
CA ALA A 126 7.65 12.90 -13.19
C ALA A 126 9.12 13.21 -13.46
N ASP A 127 9.64 14.22 -12.77
CA ASP A 127 11.07 14.48 -12.64
C ASP A 127 11.67 13.48 -11.62
N VAL A 128 12.77 12.82 -11.97
CA VAL A 128 13.46 11.87 -11.08
C VAL A 128 14.79 12.48 -10.65
N VAL A 129 14.97 12.60 -9.34
CA VAL A 129 16.19 13.04 -8.69
C VAL A 129 16.89 11.83 -8.07
N LEU A 130 18.08 11.48 -8.57
CA LEU A 130 18.91 10.43 -8.00
C LEU A 130 19.79 11.05 -6.91
N TYR A 131 19.57 10.63 -5.65
CA TYR A 131 20.25 11.21 -4.50
C TYR A 131 20.53 10.16 -3.42
N GLY A 132 21.75 10.15 -2.90
CA GLY A 132 22.19 9.21 -1.86
C GLY A 132 22.38 7.78 -2.37
N ASP A 133 22.92 6.94 -1.51
CA ASP A 133 23.19 5.52 -1.81
C ASP A 133 22.08 4.59 -1.29
N VAL A 134 21.32 5.03 -0.28
CA VAL A 134 20.26 4.28 0.35
C VAL A 134 18.93 5.06 0.37
N PHE A 135 17.84 4.33 0.61
CA PHE A 135 16.49 4.91 0.63
C PHE A 135 16.35 6.07 1.64
N ASP A 136 16.93 5.93 2.84
CA ASP A 136 16.79 6.93 3.90
C ASP A 136 17.38 8.29 3.51
N GLU A 137 18.48 8.30 2.75
CA GLU A 137 19.08 9.53 2.22
C GLU A 137 18.19 10.19 1.16
N SER A 138 17.62 9.40 0.26
CA SER A 138 16.65 9.91 -0.73
C SER A 138 15.39 10.45 -0.06
N ALA A 139 14.92 9.80 1.00
CA ALA A 139 13.75 10.22 1.76
C ALA A 139 14.02 11.54 2.52
N ALA A 140 15.20 11.67 3.12
CA ALA A 140 15.64 12.90 3.77
C ALA A 140 15.72 14.06 2.77
N HIS A 141 16.25 13.81 1.57
CA HIS A 141 16.32 14.82 0.51
C HIS A 141 14.93 15.23 0.01
N ALA A 142 14.01 14.29 -0.15
CA ALA A 142 12.62 14.60 -0.52
C ALA A 142 11.94 15.47 0.55
N ALA A 143 12.17 15.20 1.83
CA ALA A 143 11.67 16.01 2.93
C ALA A 143 12.30 17.43 2.91
N GLU A 144 13.60 17.53 2.61
CA GLU A 144 14.28 18.82 2.45
C GLU A 144 13.69 19.66 1.30
N LEU A 145 13.36 19.06 0.16
CA LEU A 145 12.70 19.74 -0.95
C LEU A 145 11.30 20.21 -0.55
N ALA A 146 10.54 19.39 0.19
CA ALA A 146 9.25 19.78 0.72
C ALA A 146 9.36 21.04 1.60
N ASP A 147 10.32 21.07 2.53
CA ASP A 147 10.50 22.19 3.46
C ASP A 147 11.02 23.46 2.78
N LYS A 148 12.03 23.34 1.89
CA LYS A 148 12.68 24.49 1.27
C LYS A 148 11.92 25.09 0.12
N GLU A 149 11.26 24.25 -0.69
CA GLU A 149 10.55 24.67 -1.90
C GLU A 149 9.04 24.71 -1.70
N GLY A 150 8.55 24.32 -0.50
CA GLY A 150 7.13 24.28 -0.18
C GLY A 150 6.35 23.19 -0.91
N MET A 151 7.05 22.20 -1.48
CA MET A 151 6.42 21.08 -2.18
C MET A 151 5.60 20.21 -1.22
N ILE A 152 4.55 19.59 -1.72
CA ILE A 152 3.72 18.69 -0.91
C ILE A 152 4.32 17.29 -0.91
N TYR A 153 4.77 16.83 0.26
CA TYR A 153 5.26 15.47 0.43
C TYR A 153 4.09 14.47 0.45
N VAL A 154 4.16 13.45 -0.40
CA VAL A 154 3.18 12.35 -0.46
C VAL A 154 3.83 11.08 0.07
N PRO A 155 3.55 10.68 1.34
CA PRO A 155 4.17 9.50 1.93
C PRO A 155 3.61 8.21 1.34
N PRO A 156 4.39 7.10 1.38
CA PRO A 156 3.98 5.83 0.76
C PRO A 156 2.89 5.07 1.53
N PHE A 157 2.60 5.43 2.79
CA PHE A 157 1.63 4.73 3.65
C PHE A 157 1.17 5.54 4.89
N ASP A 158 2.00 6.39 5.49
CA ASP A 158 1.70 7.05 6.77
C ASP A 158 0.99 8.40 6.57
N ASP A 159 -0.19 8.34 5.97
CA ASP A 159 -1.07 9.50 5.71
C ASP A 159 -2.52 9.00 5.60
N TYR A 160 -3.45 9.72 6.21
CA TYR A 160 -4.85 9.30 6.28
C TYR A 160 -5.53 9.24 4.90
N GLU A 161 -5.30 10.20 4.03
CA GLU A 161 -5.84 10.20 2.68
C GLU A 161 -5.24 9.07 1.83
N VAL A 162 -3.96 8.75 2.01
CA VAL A 162 -3.33 7.58 1.38
C VAL A 162 -4.00 6.30 1.87
N ILE A 163 -4.21 6.16 3.18
CA ILE A 163 -4.88 4.99 3.78
C ILE A 163 -6.31 4.86 3.27
N CYS A 164 -7.10 5.94 3.24
CA CYS A 164 -8.47 5.90 2.71
C CYS A 164 -8.51 5.52 1.22
N GLY A 165 -7.54 5.99 0.42
CA GLY A 165 -7.40 5.56 -0.97
C GLY A 165 -7.19 4.06 -1.12
N GLN A 166 -6.30 3.47 -0.29
CA GLN A 166 -6.11 2.01 -0.24
C GLN A 166 -7.37 1.28 0.27
N GLY A 167 -8.10 1.90 1.20
CA GLY A 167 -9.35 1.38 1.75
C GLY A 167 -10.45 1.16 0.71
N THR A 168 -10.38 1.84 -0.44
CA THR A 168 -11.32 1.60 -1.54
C THR A 168 -11.29 0.15 -2.04
N ILE A 169 -10.17 -0.57 -1.86
CA ILE A 169 -10.08 -2.01 -2.14
C ILE A 169 -11.05 -2.78 -1.24
N GLY A 170 -11.11 -2.44 0.05
CA GLY A 170 -12.05 -3.05 0.98
C GLY A 170 -13.51 -2.77 0.60
N LEU A 171 -13.83 -1.56 0.12
CA LEU A 171 -15.17 -1.24 -0.37
C LEU A 171 -15.54 -2.10 -1.59
N GLU A 172 -14.63 -2.21 -2.56
CA GLU A 172 -14.84 -3.05 -3.75
C GLU A 172 -14.99 -4.54 -3.38
N ILE A 173 -14.21 -5.06 -2.43
CA ILE A 173 -14.35 -6.43 -1.94
C ILE A 173 -15.75 -6.65 -1.34
N LEU A 174 -16.25 -5.74 -0.51
CA LEU A 174 -17.58 -5.86 0.09
C LEU A 174 -18.72 -5.72 -0.94
N GLU A 175 -18.51 -4.97 -2.01
CA GLU A 175 -19.44 -4.83 -3.13
C GLU A 175 -19.49 -6.11 -3.98
N ASP A 176 -18.30 -6.60 -4.40
CA ASP A 176 -18.16 -7.73 -5.32
C ASP A 176 -18.46 -9.08 -4.63
N VAL A 177 -18.15 -9.20 -3.33
CA VAL A 177 -18.31 -10.43 -2.53
C VAL A 177 -19.12 -10.15 -1.26
N PRO A 178 -20.44 -9.99 -1.37
CA PRO A 178 -21.27 -9.63 -0.21
C PRO A 178 -21.26 -10.63 0.95
N ASN A 179 -20.85 -11.87 0.72
CA ASN A 179 -20.75 -12.94 1.71
C ASN A 179 -19.31 -13.28 2.13
N VAL A 180 -18.34 -12.38 1.85
CA VAL A 180 -16.96 -12.58 2.30
C VAL A 180 -16.91 -12.73 3.83
N THR A 181 -16.10 -13.66 4.31
CA THR A 181 -15.90 -13.93 5.74
C THR A 181 -14.55 -13.48 6.24
N ASP A 182 -13.53 -13.61 5.40
CA ASP A 182 -12.15 -13.35 5.74
C ASP A 182 -11.44 -12.61 4.60
N VAL A 183 -10.60 -11.63 4.93
CA VAL A 183 -9.76 -10.90 3.97
C VAL A 183 -8.31 -10.98 4.43
N VAL A 184 -7.44 -11.56 3.60
CA VAL A 184 -6.00 -11.66 3.88
C VAL A 184 -5.25 -10.57 3.11
N VAL A 185 -4.45 -9.77 3.81
CA VAL A 185 -3.77 -8.59 3.24
C VAL A 185 -2.30 -8.53 3.65
N PRO A 186 -1.35 -8.25 2.72
CA PRO A 186 0.06 -8.15 3.06
C PRO A 186 0.35 -6.84 3.81
N LEU A 187 1.23 -6.90 4.82
CA LEU A 187 1.66 -5.76 5.62
C LEU A 187 3.13 -5.43 5.38
N GLY A 188 3.38 -4.25 4.80
CA GLY A 188 4.68 -3.59 4.76
C GLY A 188 4.70 -2.36 5.66
N GLY A 189 4.66 -1.13 5.13
CA GLY A 189 4.47 0.09 5.91
C GLY A 189 3.10 0.23 6.58
N GLY A 190 2.14 -0.61 6.20
CA GLY A 190 0.82 -0.76 6.82
C GLY A 190 -0.32 0.00 6.13
N GLY A 191 -0.05 0.89 5.17
CA GLY A 191 -1.10 1.71 4.56
C GLY A 191 -2.20 0.91 3.85
N LEU A 192 -1.85 -0.20 3.17
CA LEU A 192 -2.82 -1.09 2.54
C LEU A 192 -3.66 -1.82 3.59
N GLY A 193 -2.99 -2.50 4.53
CA GLY A 193 -3.66 -3.26 5.58
C GLY A 193 -4.57 -2.39 6.44
N ALA A 194 -4.09 -1.20 6.85
CA ALA A 194 -4.88 -0.22 7.59
C ALA A 194 -6.10 0.25 6.80
N GLY A 195 -5.94 0.57 5.51
CA GLY A 195 -7.05 1.01 4.66
C GLY A 195 -8.10 -0.08 4.45
N VAL A 196 -7.68 -1.30 4.14
CA VAL A 196 -8.59 -2.45 3.96
C VAL A 196 -9.31 -2.78 5.27
N ALA A 197 -8.58 -2.87 6.40
CA ALA A 197 -9.18 -3.13 7.70
C ALA A 197 -10.16 -2.03 8.09
N LEU A 198 -9.79 -0.76 7.93
CA LEU A 198 -10.66 0.38 8.17
C LEU A 198 -11.97 0.28 7.38
N ALA A 199 -11.90 -0.02 6.09
CA ALA A 199 -13.08 -0.15 5.23
C ALA A 199 -13.95 -1.33 5.64
N ILE A 200 -13.35 -2.51 5.81
CA ILE A 200 -14.07 -3.72 6.20
C ILE A 200 -14.76 -3.51 7.54
N LYS A 201 -14.04 -3.08 8.58
CA LYS A 201 -14.61 -2.93 9.93
C LYS A 201 -15.62 -1.79 10.06
N THR A 202 -15.53 -0.78 9.20
CA THR A 202 -16.52 0.32 9.15
C THR A 202 -17.87 -0.16 8.60
N PHE A 203 -17.90 -1.05 7.61
CA PHE A 203 -19.12 -1.43 6.91
C PHE A 203 -19.63 -2.84 7.23
N LYS A 204 -18.70 -3.77 7.57
CA LYS A 204 -18.99 -5.17 7.93
C LYS A 204 -18.03 -5.66 9.02
N PRO A 205 -18.22 -5.22 10.28
CA PRO A 205 -17.30 -5.53 11.38
C PRO A 205 -17.14 -7.02 11.69
N GLU A 206 -18.10 -7.86 11.26
CA GLU A 206 -18.07 -9.31 11.40
C GLU A 206 -17.05 -10.01 10.48
N VAL A 207 -16.66 -9.37 9.37
CA VAL A 207 -15.64 -9.91 8.45
C VAL A 207 -14.26 -9.79 9.07
N ARG A 208 -13.51 -10.90 9.10
CA ARG A 208 -12.16 -10.91 9.65
C ARG A 208 -11.16 -10.33 8.66
N VAL A 209 -10.20 -9.57 9.16
CA VAL A 209 -9.06 -9.06 8.40
C VAL A 209 -7.77 -9.61 8.99
N ILE A 210 -7.04 -10.36 8.18
CA ILE A 210 -5.83 -11.08 8.58
C ILE A 210 -4.64 -10.46 7.87
N GLY A 211 -3.67 -9.97 8.64
CA GLY A 211 -2.41 -9.47 8.11
C GLY A 211 -1.44 -10.61 7.78
N ALA A 212 -0.69 -10.49 6.70
CA ALA A 212 0.35 -11.43 6.34
C ALA A 212 1.70 -10.72 6.19
N ILE A 213 2.76 -11.28 6.79
CA ILE A 213 4.12 -10.75 6.73
C ILE A 213 5.13 -11.85 6.41
N PRO A 214 6.22 -11.55 5.68
CA PRO A 214 7.37 -12.44 5.60
C PRO A 214 8.05 -12.61 6.96
N GLU A 215 8.54 -13.80 7.29
CA GLU A 215 9.33 -14.05 8.52
C GLU A 215 10.57 -13.15 8.61
N GLY A 216 11.16 -12.79 7.47
CA GLY A 216 12.29 -11.89 7.39
C GLY A 216 11.93 -10.39 7.49
N SER A 217 10.66 -10.03 7.72
CA SER A 217 10.18 -8.65 7.93
C SER A 217 9.31 -8.55 9.19
N PRO A 218 9.89 -8.73 10.41
CA PRO A 218 9.15 -8.98 11.65
C PRO A 218 8.53 -7.72 12.31
N ALA A 219 8.77 -6.52 11.79
CA ALA A 219 8.40 -5.26 12.45
C ALA A 219 6.93 -5.19 12.92
N TRP A 220 5.98 -5.76 12.18
CA TRP A 220 4.56 -5.81 12.59
C TRP A 220 4.31 -6.75 13.75
N LYS A 221 4.93 -7.94 13.73
CA LYS A 221 4.82 -8.91 14.83
C LYS A 221 5.34 -8.29 16.13
N ASP A 222 6.50 -7.66 16.07
CA ASP A 222 7.14 -7.03 17.22
C ASP A 222 6.35 -5.81 17.71
N SER A 223 5.82 -5.01 16.78
CA SER A 223 5.01 -3.83 17.11
C SER A 223 3.70 -4.19 17.80
N LEU A 224 2.95 -5.17 17.28
CA LEU A 224 1.69 -5.61 17.90
C LEU A 224 1.93 -6.25 19.25
N ALA A 225 2.98 -7.06 19.41
CA ALA A 225 3.36 -7.65 20.71
C ALA A 225 3.76 -6.58 21.73
N ALA A 226 4.41 -5.50 21.29
CA ALA A 226 4.83 -4.39 22.16
C ALA A 226 3.72 -3.36 22.43
N GLY A 227 2.61 -3.38 21.69
CA GLY A 227 1.55 -2.36 21.76
C GLY A 227 2.01 -0.96 21.29
N ARG A 228 3.08 -0.87 20.52
CA ARG A 228 3.65 0.36 19.96
C ARG A 228 4.52 0.03 18.75
N VAL A 229 4.74 1.02 17.89
CA VAL A 229 5.68 0.84 16.77
C VAL A 229 7.05 0.44 17.30
N SER A 230 7.54 -0.71 16.81
CA SER A 230 8.83 -1.31 17.13
C SER A 230 9.58 -1.59 15.84
N PRO A 231 10.56 -0.76 15.47
CA PRO A 231 11.33 -0.97 14.25
C PRO A 231 12.13 -2.27 14.27
N ALA A 232 12.25 -2.92 13.12
CA ALA A 232 13.14 -4.08 12.97
C ALA A 232 14.58 -3.61 12.71
N ASP A 233 15.54 -4.25 13.37
CA ASP A 233 16.96 -3.99 13.12
C ASP A 233 17.38 -4.39 11.71
N HIS A 234 16.88 -5.55 11.26
CA HIS A 234 17.17 -6.12 9.95
C HIS A 234 15.90 -6.60 9.27
N VAL A 235 15.85 -6.42 7.96
CA VAL A 235 14.80 -6.96 7.09
C VAL A 235 15.48 -7.69 5.94
N VAL A 236 15.12 -8.97 5.76
CA VAL A 236 15.65 -9.83 4.71
C VAL A 236 14.50 -10.59 4.08
N THR A 237 14.01 -10.12 2.95
CA THR A 237 12.93 -10.76 2.18
C THR A 237 13.03 -10.41 0.71
N SER A 238 12.62 -11.32 -0.16
CA SER A 238 12.44 -11.08 -1.60
C SER A 238 11.22 -10.20 -1.89
N ALA A 239 10.29 -10.09 -0.94
CA ALA A 239 9.09 -9.29 -1.05
C ALA A 239 9.38 -7.79 -0.81
N GLU A 240 10.09 -7.14 -1.74
CA GLU A 240 10.57 -5.74 -1.62
C GLU A 240 9.44 -4.76 -1.21
N GLY A 241 8.22 -4.94 -1.74
CA GLY A 241 7.07 -4.06 -1.45
C GLY A 241 6.60 -4.08 0.00
N VAL A 242 7.00 -5.09 0.79
CA VAL A 242 6.70 -5.22 2.22
C VAL A 242 7.96 -5.28 3.09
N ALA A 243 9.14 -5.07 2.51
CA ALA A 243 10.42 -5.01 3.22
C ALA A 243 10.58 -3.67 3.96
N VAL A 244 9.82 -3.46 5.01
CA VAL A 244 9.77 -2.19 5.75
C VAL A 244 10.26 -2.39 7.18
N LYS A 245 11.29 -1.63 7.56
CA LYS A 245 11.85 -1.66 8.92
C LYS A 245 10.95 -0.96 9.93
N HIS A 246 10.28 0.11 9.53
CA HIS A 246 9.53 0.99 10.43
C HIS A 246 8.08 1.10 9.95
N PRO A 247 7.11 0.40 10.58
CA PRO A 247 5.68 0.61 10.34
C PRO A 247 5.28 2.07 10.55
N GLY A 248 4.27 2.55 9.81
CA GLY A 248 3.74 3.89 10.02
C GLY A 248 3.01 4.03 11.36
N ASP A 249 3.06 5.21 11.95
CA ASP A 249 2.39 5.49 13.23
C ASP A 249 0.86 5.40 13.10
N LEU A 250 0.30 6.02 12.08
CA LEU A 250 -1.14 5.96 11.82
C LEU A 250 -1.60 4.58 11.33
N PRO A 251 -0.90 3.91 10.37
CA PRO A 251 -1.17 2.51 10.07
C PRO A 251 -1.14 1.61 11.31
N PHE A 252 -0.18 1.79 12.24
CA PHE A 252 -0.12 1.00 13.46
C PHE A 252 -1.36 1.21 14.33
N ALA A 253 -1.79 2.45 14.54
CA ALA A 253 -2.96 2.75 15.36
C ALA A 253 -4.23 2.07 14.80
N LEU A 254 -4.44 2.12 13.47
CA LEU A 254 -5.59 1.51 12.81
C LEU A 254 -5.50 -0.03 12.79
N ILE A 255 -4.33 -0.58 12.51
CA ILE A 255 -4.13 -2.04 12.48
C ILE A 255 -4.26 -2.63 13.87
N ASN A 256 -3.72 -1.99 14.90
CA ASN A 256 -3.86 -2.43 16.28
C ASN A 256 -5.33 -2.44 16.76
N GLU A 257 -6.18 -1.61 16.17
CA GLU A 257 -7.61 -1.55 16.49
C GLU A 257 -8.44 -2.52 15.65
N PHE A 258 -8.14 -2.67 14.37
CA PHE A 258 -9.03 -3.30 13.40
C PHE A 258 -8.55 -4.64 12.81
N LEU A 259 -7.29 -5.03 13.03
CA LEU A 259 -6.79 -6.31 12.54
C LEU A 259 -7.20 -7.43 13.51
N ASP A 260 -7.72 -8.55 12.96
CA ASP A 260 -8.14 -9.68 13.78
C ASP A 260 -7.00 -10.66 14.06
N ASP A 261 -6.06 -10.82 13.10
CA ASP A 261 -4.96 -11.78 13.22
C ASP A 261 -3.75 -11.39 12.36
N LEU A 262 -2.58 -11.96 12.67
CA LEU A 262 -1.34 -11.77 11.93
C LEU A 262 -0.66 -13.12 11.67
N VAL A 263 -0.43 -13.43 10.39
CA VAL A 263 0.25 -14.66 9.96
C VAL A 263 1.64 -14.30 9.41
N THR A 264 2.62 -15.14 9.77
CA THR A 264 3.99 -15.05 9.26
C THR A 264 4.22 -16.18 8.26
N VAL A 265 4.76 -15.85 7.09
CA VAL A 265 5.03 -16.79 6.00
C VAL A 265 6.52 -16.87 5.66
N THR A 266 6.96 -18.01 5.13
CA THR A 266 8.36 -18.18 4.75
C THR A 266 8.64 -17.67 3.33
N GLU A 267 9.92 -17.41 3.01
CA GLU A 267 10.33 -17.08 1.65
C GLU A 267 10.02 -18.20 0.65
N ARG A 268 10.02 -19.45 1.12
CA ARG A 268 9.67 -20.61 0.31
C ARG A 268 8.22 -20.57 -0.11
N ASP A 269 7.30 -20.34 0.83
CA ASP A 269 5.85 -20.30 0.58
C ASP A 269 5.53 -19.15 -0.39
N ILE A 270 6.16 -17.96 -0.20
CA ILE A 270 6.04 -16.83 -1.13
C ILE A 270 6.44 -17.23 -2.56
N ASN A 271 7.61 -17.89 -2.72
CA ASN A 271 8.09 -18.29 -4.03
C ASN A 271 7.21 -19.36 -4.68
N GLU A 272 6.69 -20.32 -3.90
CA GLU A 272 5.75 -21.33 -4.38
C GLU A 272 4.46 -20.67 -4.91
N MET A 273 3.95 -19.66 -4.21
CA MET A 273 2.76 -18.90 -4.66
C MET A 273 3.00 -18.06 -5.91
N ILE A 274 4.18 -17.46 -6.08
CA ILE A 274 4.55 -16.76 -7.33
C ILE A 274 4.46 -17.74 -8.52
N LEU A 275 5.04 -18.93 -8.37
CA LEU A 275 5.01 -19.96 -9.42
C LEU A 275 3.59 -20.44 -9.69
N LEU A 276 2.79 -20.67 -8.63
CA LEU A 276 1.40 -21.08 -8.75
C LEU A 276 0.57 -20.03 -9.52
N MET A 277 0.75 -18.73 -9.21
CA MET A 277 0.07 -17.65 -9.91
C MET A 277 0.45 -17.65 -11.40
N LEU A 278 1.73 -17.78 -11.72
CA LEU A 278 2.21 -17.82 -13.11
C LEU A 278 1.66 -19.04 -13.85
N GLU A 279 1.76 -20.24 -13.25
CA GLU A 279 1.41 -21.50 -13.91
C GLU A 279 -0.10 -21.74 -14.01
N LYS A 280 -0.85 -21.46 -12.95
CA LYS A 280 -2.28 -21.81 -12.85
C LYS A 280 -3.20 -20.66 -13.24
N HIS A 281 -2.86 -19.43 -12.86
CA HIS A 281 -3.68 -18.24 -13.12
C HIS A 281 -3.19 -17.39 -14.30
N LYS A 282 -1.98 -17.64 -14.81
CA LYS A 282 -1.32 -16.81 -15.85
C LYS A 282 -1.15 -15.35 -15.42
N LEU A 283 -1.05 -15.14 -14.11
CA LEU A 283 -0.81 -13.84 -13.50
C LEU A 283 0.66 -13.74 -13.12
N VAL A 284 1.29 -12.64 -13.53
CA VAL A 284 2.63 -12.26 -13.06
C VAL A 284 2.46 -11.39 -11.82
N VAL A 285 2.94 -11.87 -10.69
CA VAL A 285 2.87 -11.16 -9.40
C VAL A 285 4.29 -10.95 -8.85
N GLU A 286 4.53 -9.80 -8.23
CA GLU A 286 5.74 -9.59 -7.44
C GLU A 286 5.64 -10.34 -6.10
N ALA A 287 6.77 -10.60 -5.45
CA ALA A 287 6.80 -11.35 -4.19
C ALA A 287 5.90 -10.74 -3.11
N ALA A 288 5.83 -9.40 -3.02
CA ALA A 288 4.94 -8.71 -2.09
C ALA A 288 3.44 -9.02 -2.32
N GLY A 289 3.03 -9.23 -3.58
CA GLY A 289 1.67 -9.63 -3.94
C GLY A 289 1.36 -11.09 -3.59
N ALA A 290 2.38 -11.94 -3.48
CA ALA A 290 2.22 -13.35 -3.13
C ALA A 290 2.19 -13.62 -1.62
N VAL A 291 2.56 -12.66 -0.76
CA VAL A 291 2.60 -12.83 0.70
C VAL A 291 1.24 -13.22 1.28
N SER A 292 0.14 -12.59 0.84
CA SER A 292 -1.20 -12.94 1.30
C SER A 292 -1.66 -14.32 0.82
N LEU A 293 -1.16 -14.78 -0.33
CA LEU A 293 -1.47 -16.13 -0.84
C LEU A 293 -0.72 -17.20 -0.04
N ALA A 294 0.53 -16.94 0.33
CA ALA A 294 1.33 -17.82 1.17
C ALA A 294 0.74 -18.02 2.58
N ALA A 295 -0.09 -17.09 3.04
CA ALA A 295 -0.77 -17.19 4.33
C ALA A 295 -2.05 -18.07 4.29
N LEU A 296 -2.39 -18.66 3.15
CA LEU A 296 -3.52 -19.57 3.01
C LEU A 296 -3.18 -21.02 3.33
N GLU A 297 -1.89 -21.38 3.45
CA GLU A 297 -1.41 -22.67 3.89
C GLU A 297 -1.39 -22.73 5.44
#